data_f6c06feab214e565f75ac63e92fcc40c
#
_entry.id   f6c06feab214e565f75ac63e92fcc40c
#
_cell.length_a   1.000
_cell.length_b   1.000
_cell.length_c   1.000
_cell.angle_alpha   90.00
_cell.angle_beta   90.00
_cell.angle_gamma   90.00
#
_symmetry.space_group_name_H-M   'P 1'
#
loop_
_entity.id
_entity.type
_entity.pdbx_description
1 polymer ?
#
loop_
_entity_poly.entity_id
_entity_poly.type
_entity_poly.pdbx_seq_one_letter_code
_entity_poly.pdbx_strand_id
1 'polypeptide(L)'
;IYDSYPDMSIVYTSSSLLIMDNATVDLSRRQTAYTLYGMSFREFLAFENILHYPAIALEDLLQNHVRHAMKIVRNVKMASYFEAYLEHGYYPFYREVGEDFTSRLREIVSVVIDSDLPAVENMTFETLQKVKKLVMIISERVPFEPKMSELWTQLVTNNELGLRMLYALDKAQIFALLTSKVKNYKFLYKPDKIFLGNTNLM
;
A
#
# COMPACT_ATOMS: atom_id res chain seq x y z
N ILE A 1 16.39 9.87 25.05
CA ILE A 1 15.57 11.06 25.30
C ILE A 1 14.40 10.72 26.21
N TYR A 2 13.59 9.72 25.89
CA TYR A 2 12.40 9.32 26.66
C TYR A 2 12.70 9.07 28.16
N ASP A 3 13.75 8.31 28.46
CA ASP A 3 14.14 7.99 29.85
C ASP A 3 14.73 9.19 30.61
N SER A 4 15.25 10.18 29.87
CA SER A 4 15.87 11.38 30.47
C SER A 4 14.88 12.54 30.64
N TYR A 5 13.78 12.53 29.87
CA TYR A 5 12.76 13.58 29.82
C TYR A 5 11.35 12.99 29.78
N PRO A 6 10.85 12.44 30.90
CA PRO A 6 9.58 11.69 30.94
C PRO A 6 8.35 12.53 30.61
N ASP A 7 8.43 13.85 30.79
CA ASP A 7 7.32 14.78 30.51
C ASP A 7 7.28 15.25 29.05
N MET A 8 8.23 14.79 28.21
CA MET A 8 8.31 15.18 26.81
C MET A 8 7.51 14.22 25.92
N SER A 9 6.53 14.76 25.20
CA SER A 9 5.84 14.03 24.12
C SER A 9 6.58 14.23 22.80
N ILE A 10 6.99 13.14 22.16
CA ILE A 10 7.74 13.18 20.90
C ILE A 10 6.90 12.55 19.80
N VAL A 11 6.72 13.26 18.71
CA VAL A 11 6.14 12.73 17.46
C VAL A 11 7.22 12.74 16.40
N TYR A 12 7.41 11.63 15.73
CA TYR A 12 8.35 11.52 14.61
C TYR A 12 7.69 10.76 13.45
N THR A 13 8.13 11.06 12.24
CA THR A 13 7.62 10.45 11.01
C THR A 13 8.75 9.89 10.18
N SER A 14 8.47 8.87 9.38
CA SER A 14 9.38 8.33 8.40
C SER A 14 8.61 8.01 7.12
N SER A 15 9.25 8.19 5.98
CA SER A 15 8.71 7.79 4.67
C SER A 15 8.90 6.31 4.39
N SER A 16 9.80 5.62 5.09
CA SER A 16 10.06 4.19 4.91
C SER A 16 9.45 3.38 6.05
N LEU A 17 8.38 2.64 5.74
CA LEU A 17 7.76 1.68 6.65
C LEU A 17 8.72 0.55 7.04
N LEU A 18 9.55 0.11 6.09
CA LEU A 18 10.52 -0.97 6.30
C LEU A 18 11.56 -0.61 7.36
N ILE A 19 12.09 0.61 7.30
CA ILE A 19 13.08 1.11 8.26
C ILE A 19 12.44 1.31 9.63
N MET A 20 11.22 1.85 9.67
CA MET A 20 10.49 2.08 10.92
C MET A 20 10.20 0.78 11.68
N ASP A 21 9.79 -0.27 10.99
CA ASP A 21 9.48 -1.54 11.65
C ASP A 21 10.71 -2.16 12.33
N ASN A 22 11.90 -2.00 11.76
CA ASN A 22 13.12 -2.48 12.40
C ASN A 22 13.50 -1.63 13.63
N ALA A 23 13.28 -0.33 13.57
CA ALA A 23 13.49 0.57 14.72
C ALA A 23 12.46 0.33 15.84
N THR A 24 11.26 -0.19 15.53
CA THR A 24 10.20 -0.41 16.53
C THR A 24 10.52 -1.54 17.51
N VAL A 25 11.42 -2.45 17.17
CA VAL A 25 11.82 -3.55 18.07
C VAL A 25 12.40 -3.00 19.37
N ASP A 26 13.23 -1.94 19.29
CA ASP A 26 13.84 -1.28 20.46
C ASP A 26 12.87 -0.35 21.20
N LEU A 27 11.89 0.19 20.50
CA LEU A 27 10.94 1.18 21.03
C LEU A 27 9.55 0.61 21.35
N SER A 28 9.34 -0.68 21.17
CA SER A 28 8.02 -1.34 21.24
C SER A 28 7.22 -1.10 22.52
N ARG A 29 7.89 -0.76 23.63
CA ARG A 29 7.25 -0.42 24.91
C ARG A 29 7.11 1.08 25.17
N ARG A 30 7.60 1.94 24.28
CA ARG A 30 7.78 3.38 24.50
C ARG A 30 7.15 4.24 23.41
N GLN A 31 6.54 3.61 22.40
CA GLN A 31 5.89 4.31 21.30
C GLN A 31 4.56 3.66 20.91
N THR A 32 3.70 4.46 20.33
CA THR A 32 2.52 3.99 19.59
C THR A 32 2.74 4.31 18.12
N ALA A 33 2.77 3.27 17.28
CA ALA A 33 2.95 3.43 15.84
C ALA A 33 1.60 3.60 15.14
N TYR A 34 1.52 4.56 14.24
CA TYR A 34 0.39 4.79 13.36
C TYR A 34 0.86 4.75 11.92
N THR A 35 0.12 4.07 11.05
CA THR A 35 0.39 4.08 9.61
C THR A 35 -0.56 5.07 8.94
N LEU A 36 0.00 6.05 8.25
CA LEU A 36 -0.76 6.97 7.42
C LEU A 36 -0.80 6.40 6.00
N TYR A 37 -1.96 5.87 5.63
CA TYR A 37 -2.22 5.40 4.27
C TYR A 37 -2.49 6.58 3.33
N GLY A 38 -2.46 6.32 2.01
CA GLY A 38 -2.93 7.30 1.04
C GLY A 38 -4.42 7.60 1.19
N MET A 39 -4.89 8.60 0.47
CA MET A 39 -6.27 9.04 0.54
C MET A 39 -7.24 7.98 0.06
N SER A 40 -8.32 7.78 0.80
CA SER A 40 -9.52 7.13 0.28
C SER A 40 -10.22 8.02 -0.74
N PHE A 41 -11.10 7.47 -1.57
CA PHE A 41 -11.90 8.26 -2.51
C PHE A 41 -12.70 9.37 -1.83
N ARG A 42 -13.22 9.10 -0.64
CA ARG A 42 -13.93 10.12 0.16
C ARG A 42 -13.00 11.26 0.60
N GLU A 43 -11.79 10.95 1.01
CA GLU A 43 -10.80 11.96 1.39
C GLU A 43 -10.31 12.74 0.18
N PHE A 44 -10.12 12.08 -0.96
CA PHE A 44 -9.83 12.75 -2.24
C PHE A 44 -10.92 13.76 -2.62
N LEU A 45 -12.20 13.39 -2.55
CA LEU A 45 -13.31 14.31 -2.83
C LEU A 45 -13.34 15.50 -1.86
N ALA A 46 -13.01 15.28 -0.59
CA ALA A 46 -12.90 16.36 0.40
C ALA A 46 -11.67 17.22 0.14
N PHE A 47 -10.54 16.63 -0.21
CA PHE A 47 -9.29 17.32 -0.54
C PHE A 47 -9.44 18.22 -1.78
N GLU A 48 -10.23 17.77 -2.78
CA GLU A 48 -10.59 18.55 -3.97
C GLU A 48 -11.72 19.57 -3.73
N ASN A 49 -12.25 19.68 -2.51
CA ASN A 49 -13.40 20.51 -2.17
C ASN A 49 -14.67 20.21 -3.00
N ILE A 50 -14.81 18.97 -3.49
CA ILE A 50 -15.96 18.52 -4.29
C ILE A 50 -17.10 18.08 -3.41
N LEU A 51 -16.79 17.29 -2.39
CA LEU A 51 -17.80 16.75 -1.49
C LEU A 51 -17.20 16.48 -0.09
N HIS A 52 -17.78 17.14 0.89
CA HIS A 52 -17.57 16.81 2.31
C HIS A 52 -18.76 16.00 2.80
N TYR A 53 -18.58 14.70 2.98
CA TYR A 53 -19.64 13.82 3.47
C TYR A 53 -19.19 13.13 4.75
N PRO A 54 -19.99 13.20 5.83
CA PRO A 54 -19.62 12.57 7.10
C PRO A 54 -19.56 11.05 6.97
N ALA A 55 -18.83 10.41 7.86
CA ALA A 55 -18.85 8.96 7.96
C ALA A 55 -20.26 8.49 8.32
N ILE A 56 -20.73 7.43 7.67
CA ILE A 56 -22.03 6.81 7.90
C ILE A 56 -21.81 5.59 8.79
N ALA A 57 -22.60 5.46 9.85
CA ALA A 57 -22.59 4.26 10.67
C ALA A 57 -23.00 3.03 9.84
N LEU A 58 -22.41 1.87 10.13
CA LEU A 58 -22.66 0.65 9.35
C LEU A 58 -24.15 0.28 9.33
N GLU A 59 -24.83 0.38 10.48
CA GLU A 59 -26.25 0.11 10.58
C GLU A 59 -27.10 1.01 9.67
N ASP A 60 -26.81 2.32 9.66
CA ASP A 60 -27.50 3.27 8.80
C ASP A 60 -27.19 3.03 7.32
N LEU A 61 -25.95 2.68 7.00
CA LEU A 61 -25.57 2.32 5.64
C LEU A 61 -26.32 1.07 5.16
N LEU A 62 -26.43 0.03 5.98
CA LEU A 62 -27.16 -1.18 5.62
C LEU A 62 -28.67 -0.95 5.41
N GLN A 63 -29.27 -0.07 6.19
CA GLN A 63 -30.70 0.22 6.11
C GLN A 63 -31.05 1.28 5.06
N ASN A 64 -30.21 2.27 4.87
CA ASN A 64 -30.51 3.50 4.13
C ASN A 64 -29.50 3.82 2.99
N HIS A 65 -28.71 2.85 2.51
CA HIS A 65 -27.67 3.08 1.50
C HIS A 65 -28.19 3.78 0.23
N VAL A 66 -29.39 3.45 -0.25
CA VAL A 66 -30.00 4.08 -1.43
C VAL A 66 -30.22 5.58 -1.19
N ARG A 67 -30.73 5.95 -0.01
CA ARG A 67 -30.95 7.36 0.37
C ARG A 67 -29.64 8.15 0.41
N HIS A 68 -28.58 7.57 1.00
CA HIS A 68 -27.24 8.17 1.04
C HIS A 68 -26.67 8.31 -0.36
N ALA A 69 -26.73 7.25 -1.17
CA ALA A 69 -26.26 7.26 -2.55
C ALA A 69 -26.96 8.35 -3.38
N MET A 70 -28.28 8.44 -3.31
CA MET A 70 -29.04 9.47 -4.02
C MET A 70 -28.67 10.90 -3.63
N LYS A 71 -28.39 11.15 -2.36
CA LYS A 71 -27.91 12.47 -1.90
C LYS A 71 -26.58 12.84 -2.50
N ILE A 72 -25.67 11.88 -2.60
CA ILE A 72 -24.31 12.08 -3.10
C ILE A 72 -24.36 12.30 -4.62
N VAL A 73 -25.02 11.41 -5.36
CA VAL A 73 -25.00 11.41 -6.84
C VAL A 73 -25.76 12.58 -7.45
N ARG A 74 -26.75 13.16 -6.74
CA ARG A 74 -27.52 14.30 -7.25
C ARG A 74 -26.68 15.51 -7.65
N ASN A 75 -25.59 15.75 -6.94
CA ASN A 75 -24.82 16.98 -7.05
C ASN A 75 -23.40 16.78 -7.61
N VAL A 76 -22.96 15.53 -7.78
CA VAL A 76 -21.58 15.22 -8.14
C VAL A 76 -21.53 14.14 -9.20
N LYS A 77 -20.78 14.39 -10.29
CA LYS A 77 -20.51 13.40 -11.35
C LYS A 77 -19.45 12.40 -10.86
N MET A 78 -19.87 11.46 -10.00
CA MET A 78 -18.97 10.53 -9.30
C MET A 78 -18.04 9.77 -10.22
N ALA A 79 -18.50 9.34 -11.41
CA ALA A 79 -17.68 8.54 -12.32
C ALA A 79 -16.40 9.25 -12.74
N SER A 80 -16.49 10.51 -13.18
CA SER A 80 -15.31 11.29 -13.61
C SER A 80 -14.31 11.52 -12.47
N TYR A 81 -14.81 11.79 -11.26
CA TYR A 81 -13.94 11.96 -10.11
C TYR A 81 -13.32 10.63 -9.64
N PHE A 82 -14.04 9.53 -9.81
CA PHE A 82 -13.51 8.22 -9.50
C PHE A 82 -12.41 7.81 -10.47
N GLU A 83 -12.55 8.10 -11.76
CA GLU A 83 -11.50 7.93 -12.77
C GLU A 83 -10.24 8.72 -12.39
N ALA A 84 -10.38 10.01 -12.10
CA ALA A 84 -9.26 10.83 -11.64
C ALA A 84 -8.60 10.31 -10.36
N TYR A 85 -9.41 9.81 -9.41
CA TYR A 85 -8.89 9.16 -8.21
C TYR A 85 -8.07 7.90 -8.54
N LEU A 86 -8.55 7.06 -9.45
CA LEU A 86 -7.83 5.86 -9.86
C LEU A 86 -6.50 6.19 -10.53
N GLU A 87 -6.42 7.31 -11.25
CA GLU A 87 -5.19 7.74 -11.92
C GLU A 87 -4.15 8.33 -10.95
N HIS A 88 -4.56 9.18 -10.00
CA HIS A 88 -3.60 9.92 -9.16
C HIS A 88 -4.08 10.22 -7.73
N GLY A 89 -5.34 9.95 -7.39
CA GLY A 89 -5.96 10.46 -6.18
C GLY A 89 -5.52 9.80 -4.86
N TYR A 90 -4.77 8.72 -4.89
CA TYR A 90 -4.29 8.07 -3.67
C TYR A 90 -3.19 8.88 -2.96
N TYR A 91 -2.32 9.55 -3.71
CA TYR A 91 -1.19 10.30 -3.17
C TYR A 91 -1.42 11.81 -3.25
N PRO A 92 -1.54 12.55 -2.12
CA PRO A 92 -1.86 14.00 -2.13
C PRO A 92 -0.86 14.85 -2.91
N PHE A 93 0.38 14.41 -3.09
CA PHE A 93 1.42 15.16 -3.79
C PHE A 93 1.15 15.36 -5.30
N TYR A 94 0.15 14.68 -5.87
CA TYR A 94 -0.22 14.91 -7.28
C TYR A 94 -0.54 16.39 -7.58
N ARG A 95 -1.07 17.11 -6.59
CA ARG A 95 -1.33 18.55 -6.72
C ARG A 95 -0.08 19.39 -6.89
N GLU A 96 1.03 18.96 -6.30
CA GLU A 96 2.29 19.68 -6.33
C GLU A 96 3.05 19.42 -7.64
N VAL A 97 3.00 18.18 -8.13
CA VAL A 97 3.80 17.75 -9.28
C VAL A 97 3.04 17.77 -10.62
N GLY A 98 1.70 17.83 -10.61
CA GLY A 98 0.87 17.92 -11.81
C GLY A 98 1.14 16.81 -12.82
N GLU A 99 1.51 17.17 -14.05
CA GLU A 99 1.76 16.22 -15.15
C GLU A 99 2.93 15.26 -14.89
N ASP A 100 3.86 15.61 -14.00
CA ASP A 100 5.01 14.78 -13.63
C ASP A 100 4.68 13.68 -12.61
N PHE A 101 3.41 13.54 -12.22
CA PHE A 101 2.99 12.60 -11.18
C PHE A 101 3.47 11.17 -11.42
N THR A 102 3.24 10.63 -12.60
CA THR A 102 3.62 9.25 -12.95
C THR A 102 5.14 9.05 -12.89
N SER A 103 5.91 10.02 -13.38
CA SER A 103 7.37 9.98 -13.31
C SER A 103 7.86 9.98 -11.87
N ARG A 104 7.30 10.88 -11.07
CA ARG A 104 7.63 11.00 -9.64
C ARG A 104 7.27 9.74 -8.85
N LEU A 105 6.11 9.15 -9.14
CA LEU A 105 5.69 7.90 -8.50
C LEU A 105 6.63 6.74 -8.83
N ARG A 106 7.08 6.63 -10.08
CA ARG A 106 8.09 5.63 -10.49
C ARG A 106 9.41 5.81 -9.76
N GLU A 107 9.86 7.06 -9.59
CA GLU A 107 11.07 7.35 -8.80
C GLU A 107 10.91 6.88 -7.34
N ILE A 108 9.76 7.17 -6.70
CA ILE A 108 9.48 6.74 -5.33
C ILE A 108 9.52 5.21 -5.23
N VAL A 109 8.85 4.49 -6.15
CA VAL A 109 8.89 3.02 -6.18
C VAL A 109 10.31 2.50 -6.38
N SER A 110 11.11 3.15 -7.25
CA SER A 110 12.51 2.78 -7.46
C SER A 110 13.35 2.99 -6.20
N VAL A 111 13.16 4.07 -5.47
CA VAL A 111 13.85 4.31 -4.18
C VAL A 111 13.49 3.22 -3.16
N VAL A 112 12.22 2.85 -3.06
CA VAL A 112 11.80 1.76 -2.15
C VAL A 112 12.50 0.44 -2.53
N ILE A 113 12.55 0.09 -3.81
CA ILE A 113 13.16 -1.16 -4.26
C ILE A 113 14.69 -1.12 -4.15
N ASP A 114 15.34 -0.03 -4.58
CA ASP A 114 16.78 0.03 -4.75
C ASP A 114 17.51 0.49 -3.46
N SER A 115 16.81 1.12 -2.52
CA SER A 115 17.39 1.68 -1.30
C SER A 115 16.78 1.07 -0.04
N ASP A 116 15.46 1.13 0.12
CA ASP A 116 14.81 0.75 1.38
C ASP A 116 14.79 -0.77 1.60
N LEU A 117 14.46 -1.55 0.56
CA LEU A 117 14.46 -3.01 0.64
C LEU A 117 15.85 -3.60 0.98
N PRO A 118 16.95 -3.19 0.32
CA PRO A 118 18.28 -3.70 0.67
C PRO A 118 18.71 -3.33 2.09
N ALA A 119 18.36 -2.15 2.57
CA ALA A 119 18.73 -1.68 3.90
C ALA A 119 18.13 -2.56 5.02
N VAL A 120 16.98 -3.20 4.76
CA VAL A 120 16.23 -3.99 5.75
C VAL A 120 16.41 -5.49 5.57
N GLU A 121 16.45 -5.95 4.33
CA GLU A 121 16.36 -7.37 3.98
C GLU A 121 17.69 -7.99 3.54
N ASN A 122 18.80 -7.26 3.54
CA ASN A 122 20.11 -7.70 3.06
C ASN A 122 20.04 -8.37 1.67
N MET A 123 19.32 -7.76 0.73
CA MET A 123 19.14 -8.29 -0.61
C MET A 123 20.36 -8.03 -1.49
N THR A 124 20.79 -9.05 -2.23
CA THR A 124 21.83 -8.90 -3.25
C THR A 124 21.29 -8.17 -4.48
N PHE A 125 22.19 -7.61 -5.29
CA PHE A 125 21.83 -6.99 -6.57
C PHE A 125 21.00 -7.93 -7.47
N GLU A 126 21.38 -9.20 -7.55
CA GLU A 126 20.64 -10.21 -8.31
C GLU A 126 19.20 -10.37 -7.79
N THR A 127 19.02 -10.40 -6.46
CA THR A 127 17.70 -10.48 -5.84
C THR A 127 16.85 -9.25 -6.16
N LEU A 128 17.45 -8.06 -6.17
CA LEU A 128 16.73 -6.82 -6.54
C LEU A 128 16.25 -6.83 -7.99
N GLN A 129 17.02 -7.39 -8.92
CA GLN A 129 16.57 -7.56 -10.29
C GLN A 129 15.37 -8.51 -10.38
N LYS A 130 15.36 -9.57 -9.57
CA LYS A 130 14.20 -10.48 -9.46
C LYS A 130 12.98 -9.78 -8.83
N VAL A 131 13.18 -8.90 -7.85
CA VAL A 131 12.11 -8.06 -7.27
C VAL A 131 11.51 -7.15 -8.34
N LYS A 132 12.31 -6.43 -9.11
CA LYS A 132 11.81 -5.57 -10.20
C LYS A 132 11.01 -6.36 -11.24
N LYS A 133 11.54 -7.54 -11.64
CA LYS A 133 10.82 -8.43 -12.56
C LYS A 133 9.51 -8.95 -11.96
N LEU A 134 9.48 -9.26 -10.67
CA LEU A 134 8.28 -9.69 -9.95
C LEU A 134 7.21 -8.59 -9.96
N VAL A 135 7.59 -7.34 -9.65
CA VAL A 135 6.68 -6.18 -9.72
C VAL A 135 6.10 -6.03 -11.12
N MET A 136 6.93 -6.12 -12.15
CA MET A 136 6.50 -6.01 -13.55
C MET A 136 5.50 -7.12 -13.93
N ILE A 137 5.80 -8.38 -13.61
CA ILE A 137 4.91 -9.51 -13.93
C ILE A 137 3.53 -9.35 -13.26
N ILE A 138 3.52 -8.89 -12.02
CA ILE A 138 2.27 -8.74 -11.27
C ILE A 138 1.47 -7.53 -11.75
N SER A 139 2.12 -6.40 -12.02
CA SER A 139 1.43 -5.19 -12.49
C SER A 139 0.67 -5.39 -13.81
N GLU A 140 1.15 -6.25 -14.68
CA GLU A 140 0.48 -6.57 -15.95
C GLU A 140 -0.78 -7.43 -15.81
N ARG A 141 -1.02 -8.05 -14.64
CA ARG A 141 -2.03 -9.11 -14.47
C ARG A 141 -2.88 -8.98 -13.21
N VAL A 142 -3.09 -7.76 -12.74
CA VAL A 142 -3.87 -7.53 -11.50
C VAL A 142 -5.38 -7.71 -11.77
N PRO A 143 -6.14 -8.41 -10.92
CA PRO A 143 -5.71 -9.19 -9.75
C PRO A 143 -4.95 -10.48 -10.17
N PHE A 144 -3.81 -10.73 -9.52
CA PHE A 144 -2.98 -11.88 -9.84
C PHE A 144 -3.30 -13.06 -8.93
N GLU A 145 -3.72 -14.18 -9.52
CA GLU A 145 -3.91 -15.46 -8.83
C GLU A 145 -2.67 -16.32 -9.04
N PRO A 146 -1.77 -16.39 -8.05
CA PRO A 146 -0.46 -16.95 -8.29
C PRO A 146 -0.45 -18.46 -8.36
N LYS A 147 0.07 -19.00 -9.46
CA LYS A 147 0.66 -20.33 -9.50
C LYS A 147 2.13 -20.21 -9.11
N MET A 148 2.42 -20.34 -7.82
CA MET A 148 3.74 -20.01 -7.25
C MET A 148 4.89 -20.74 -7.94
N SER A 149 4.71 -22.03 -8.30
CA SER A 149 5.75 -22.80 -9.00
C SER A 149 6.11 -22.19 -10.36
N GLU A 150 5.12 -21.75 -11.14
CA GLU A 150 5.32 -21.10 -12.43
C GLU A 150 6.01 -19.74 -12.26
N LEU A 151 5.56 -18.96 -11.27
CA LEU A 151 6.14 -17.65 -10.95
C LEU A 151 7.62 -17.78 -10.54
N TRP A 152 7.93 -18.74 -9.66
CA TRP A 152 9.31 -18.97 -9.23
C TRP A 152 10.21 -19.47 -10.35
N THR A 153 9.68 -20.28 -11.25
CA THR A 153 10.40 -20.71 -12.45
C THR A 153 10.73 -19.51 -13.36
N GLN A 154 9.76 -18.62 -13.60
CA GLN A 154 10.00 -17.41 -14.41
C GLN A 154 11.01 -16.45 -13.79
N LEU A 155 11.07 -16.39 -12.46
CA LEU A 155 12.02 -15.55 -11.72
C LEU A 155 13.37 -16.23 -11.46
N VAL A 156 13.51 -17.50 -11.84
CA VAL A 156 14.71 -18.31 -11.54
C VAL A 156 15.04 -18.22 -10.04
N THR A 157 14.05 -18.56 -9.21
CA THR A 157 14.17 -18.48 -7.75
C THR A 157 13.53 -19.68 -7.07
N ASN A 158 13.84 -19.88 -5.79
CA ASN A 158 13.19 -20.88 -4.96
C ASN A 158 11.97 -20.30 -4.21
N ASN A 159 11.18 -21.17 -3.59
CA ASN A 159 9.97 -20.78 -2.87
C ASN A 159 10.26 -19.87 -1.68
N GLU A 160 11.34 -20.09 -0.94
CA GLU A 160 11.69 -19.31 0.25
C GLU A 160 12.02 -17.87 -0.12
N LEU A 161 12.96 -17.67 -1.04
CA LEU A 161 13.36 -16.34 -1.52
C LEU A 161 12.20 -15.63 -2.22
N GLY A 162 11.39 -16.37 -3.00
CA GLY A 162 10.23 -15.82 -3.67
C GLY A 162 9.17 -15.29 -2.71
N LEU A 163 8.83 -16.04 -1.68
CA LEU A 163 7.91 -15.57 -0.63
C LEU A 163 8.48 -14.40 0.15
N ARG A 164 9.77 -14.44 0.49
CA ARG A 164 10.46 -13.34 1.16
C ARG A 164 10.35 -12.03 0.34
N MET A 165 10.58 -12.08 -0.98
CA MET A 165 10.39 -10.93 -1.86
C MET A 165 8.94 -10.42 -1.85
N LEU A 166 7.94 -11.32 -1.91
CA LEU A 166 6.53 -10.94 -1.87
C LEU A 166 6.15 -10.23 -0.56
N TYR A 167 6.53 -10.80 0.58
CA TYR A 167 6.23 -10.20 1.89
C TYR A 167 6.98 -8.90 2.12
N ALA A 168 8.19 -8.75 1.59
CA ALA A 168 8.92 -7.49 1.66
C ALA A 168 8.20 -6.39 0.85
N LEU A 169 7.66 -6.71 -0.33
CA LEU A 169 6.88 -5.79 -1.15
C LEU A 169 5.50 -5.47 -0.55
N ASP A 170 4.87 -6.42 0.13
CA ASP A 170 3.62 -6.19 0.89
C ASP A 170 3.86 -5.24 2.07
N LYS A 171 4.93 -5.48 2.83
CA LYS A 171 5.36 -4.60 3.92
C LYS A 171 5.72 -3.19 3.43
N ALA A 172 6.31 -3.09 2.25
CA ALA A 172 6.60 -1.82 1.57
C ALA A 172 5.35 -1.15 0.95
N GLN A 173 4.16 -1.76 1.06
CA GLN A 173 2.89 -1.31 0.47
C GLN A 173 2.90 -1.18 -1.08
N ILE A 174 3.86 -1.82 -1.74
CA ILE A 174 3.85 -1.96 -3.20
C ILE A 174 2.84 -3.02 -3.63
N PHE A 175 2.71 -4.10 -2.84
CA PHE A 175 1.69 -5.12 -3.01
C PHE A 175 0.69 -5.12 -1.85
N ALA A 176 -0.45 -5.75 -2.09
CA ALA A 176 -1.41 -6.16 -1.07
C ALA A 176 -1.70 -7.65 -1.26
N LEU A 177 -1.30 -8.46 -0.29
CA LEU A 177 -1.44 -9.90 -0.32
C LEU A 177 -2.75 -10.32 0.35
N LEU A 178 -3.63 -11.00 -0.38
CA LEU A 178 -4.86 -11.53 0.16
C LEU A 178 -4.70 -13.02 0.42
N THR A 179 -4.95 -13.44 1.66
CA THR A 179 -4.96 -14.84 2.08
C THR A 179 -6.34 -15.22 2.61
N SER A 180 -6.88 -16.36 2.20
CA SER A 180 -8.13 -16.85 2.75
C SER A 180 -7.92 -17.37 4.19
N LYS A 181 -8.92 -17.13 5.06
CA LYS A 181 -8.94 -17.70 6.43
C LYS A 181 -9.22 -19.20 6.39
N VAL A 182 -8.27 -19.99 5.94
CA VAL A 182 -8.35 -21.46 6.01
C VAL A 182 -7.77 -21.91 7.35
N LYS A 183 -8.43 -22.88 8.02
CA LYS A 183 -8.04 -23.42 9.33
C LYS A 183 -6.68 -24.13 9.38
N ASN A 184 -5.90 -24.13 8.31
CA ASN A 184 -4.61 -24.81 8.21
C ASN A 184 -3.48 -23.79 8.09
N TYR A 185 -2.34 -24.07 8.73
CA TYR A 185 -1.12 -23.24 8.73
C TYR A 185 -0.55 -22.88 7.34
N LYS A 186 -1.08 -23.45 6.25
CA LYS A 186 -0.67 -23.13 4.87
C LYS A 186 -0.93 -21.68 4.44
N PHE A 187 -1.81 -20.96 5.12
CA PHE A 187 -2.08 -19.54 4.81
C PHE A 187 -0.90 -18.62 5.11
N LEU A 188 0.04 -19.06 5.96
CA LEU A 188 1.24 -18.28 6.31
C LEU A 188 2.28 -18.22 5.19
N TYR A 189 2.15 -19.06 4.15
CA TYR A 189 3.22 -19.26 3.17
C TYR A 189 2.83 -18.95 1.71
N LYS A 190 1.55 -18.77 1.42
CA LYS A 190 1.10 -18.56 0.04
C LYS A 190 -0.12 -17.64 0.00
N PRO A 191 -0.04 -16.45 -0.63
CA PRO A 191 -1.22 -15.63 -0.88
C PRO A 191 -2.12 -16.28 -1.95
N ASP A 192 -3.43 -16.13 -1.81
CA ASP A 192 -4.42 -16.57 -2.79
C ASP A 192 -4.53 -15.57 -3.94
N LYS A 193 -4.41 -14.28 -3.63
CA LYS A 193 -4.41 -13.20 -4.62
C LYS A 193 -3.37 -12.15 -4.25
N ILE A 194 -2.80 -11.53 -5.28
CA ILE A 194 -1.86 -10.44 -5.15
C ILE A 194 -2.43 -9.25 -5.91
N PHE A 195 -2.50 -8.11 -5.25
CA PHE A 195 -2.87 -6.83 -5.82
C PHE A 195 -1.70 -5.87 -5.73
N LEU A 196 -1.73 -4.79 -6.51
CA LEU A 196 -0.91 -3.62 -6.22
C LEU A 196 -1.44 -2.93 -4.96
N GLY A 197 -0.58 -2.29 -4.20
CA GLY A 197 -0.91 -1.65 -2.93
C GLY A 197 -1.98 -0.56 -3.08
N ASN A 198 -2.04 0.06 -4.26
CA ASN A 198 -3.10 1.00 -4.64
C ASN A 198 -3.20 1.10 -6.17
N THR A 199 -4.26 1.76 -6.65
CA THR A 199 -4.57 1.88 -8.09
C THR A 199 -3.61 2.77 -8.87
N ASN A 200 -2.96 3.74 -8.22
CA ASN A 200 -2.00 4.63 -8.91
C ASN A 200 -0.68 3.93 -9.28
N LEU A 201 -0.46 2.71 -8.77
CA LEU A 201 0.71 1.88 -9.11
C LEU A 201 0.50 1.02 -10.37
N MET A 202 -0.67 1.11 -11.00
CA MET A 202 -1.01 0.39 -12.24
C MET A 202 -0.36 0.98 -13.47
#